data_9b8af6b480b22cea2d738d3b58ed1c10
#
_entry.id   9b8af6b480b22cea2d738d3b58ed1c10
#
_cell.length_a   1.000
_cell.length_b   1.000
_cell.length_c   1.000
_cell.angle_alpha   90.00
_cell.angle_beta   90.00
_cell.angle_gamma   90.00
#
_symmetry.space_group_name_H-M   'P 1'
#
loop_
_entity.id
_entity.type
_entity.pdbx_description
1 polymer ?
#
loop_
_entity_poly.entity_id
_entity_poly.type
_entity_poly.pdbx_seq_one_letter_code
_entity_poly.pdbx_strand_id
1 'polypeptide(L)' 'MQCFEYIIRSDFHETAENISRAHGSKERERLVAYTEVVVKELNRLGAEGWELIQAPDIATNRNWIFKRPLVA' A
#
# COMPACT_ATOMS: atom_id res chain seq x y z
N MET A 1 -25.28 7.51 12.63
CA MET A 1 -24.62 6.37 11.98
C MET A 1 -23.32 6.82 11.36
N GLN A 2 -22.24 6.12 11.62
CA GLN A 2 -20.98 6.44 11.00
C GLN A 2 -20.88 5.83 9.61
N CYS A 3 -20.49 6.65 8.64
CA CYS A 3 -20.29 6.22 7.26
C CYS A 3 -18.81 6.27 6.92
N PHE A 4 -18.42 5.45 5.96
CA PHE A 4 -17.02 5.35 5.51
C PHE A 4 -16.96 5.50 4.00
N GLU A 5 -15.83 6.01 3.54
CA GLU A 5 -15.49 5.94 2.13
C GLU A 5 -14.33 4.97 1.95
N TYR A 6 -14.20 4.42 0.74
CA TYR A 6 -13.22 3.38 0.44
C TYR A 6 -12.41 3.73 -0.79
N ILE A 7 -11.15 3.33 -0.77
CA ILE A 7 -10.31 3.35 -1.98
C ILE A 7 -9.67 1.99 -2.16
N ILE A 8 -9.42 1.65 -3.41
CA ILE A 8 -8.69 0.45 -3.79
C ILE A 8 -7.46 0.89 -4.58
N ARG A 9 -6.29 0.43 -4.15
CA ARG A 9 -5.02 0.76 -4.80
C ARG A 9 -4.39 -0.52 -5.34
N SER A 10 -4.14 -0.55 -6.63
CA SER A 10 -3.48 -1.69 -7.28
C SER A 10 -2.07 -1.36 -7.75
N ASP A 11 -1.69 -0.09 -7.69
CA ASP A 11 -0.40 0.40 -8.20
C ASP A 11 0.77 0.26 -7.22
N PHE A 12 0.47 0.05 -5.94
CA PHE A 12 1.48 -0.07 -4.87
C PHE A 12 2.55 -1.09 -5.17
N HIS A 13 2.10 -2.29 -5.50
CA HIS A 13 3.00 -3.41 -5.73
C HIS A 13 3.94 -3.12 -6.90
N GLU A 14 3.41 -2.60 -8.00
CA GLU A 14 4.19 -2.30 -9.18
C GLU A 14 5.22 -1.19 -8.90
N THR A 15 4.79 -0.11 -8.25
CA THR A 15 5.68 0.99 -7.91
C THR A 15 6.81 0.54 -7.00
N ALA A 16 6.47 -0.19 -5.94
CA ALA A 16 7.45 -0.70 -4.98
C ALA A 16 8.43 -1.68 -5.64
N GLU A 17 7.92 -2.54 -6.53
CA GLU A 17 8.75 -3.50 -7.24
C GLU A 17 9.73 -2.81 -8.19
N ASN A 18 9.27 -1.81 -8.92
CA ASN A 18 10.14 -1.05 -9.82
C ASN A 18 11.26 -0.34 -9.07
N ILE A 19 10.94 0.27 -7.93
CA ILE A 19 11.94 0.94 -7.09
C ILE A 19 12.92 -0.08 -6.52
N SER A 20 12.44 -1.22 -6.05
CA SER A 20 13.30 -2.25 -5.48
C SER A 20 14.27 -2.83 -6.51
N ARG A 21 13.84 -2.97 -7.75
CA ARG A 21 14.73 -3.44 -8.84
C ARG A 21 15.87 -2.47 -9.12
N ALA A 22 15.63 -1.19 -8.91
CA ALA A 22 16.65 -0.17 -9.13
C ALA A 22 17.76 -0.19 -8.06
N HIS A 23 17.53 -0.86 -6.93
CA HIS A 23 18.44 -0.86 -5.78
C HIS A 23 19.44 -2.01 -5.75
N GLY A 24 19.46 -2.86 -6.77
CA GLY A 24 20.48 -3.87 -6.88
C GLY A 24 19.97 -5.26 -7.22
N SER A 25 20.92 -6.20 -7.36
CA SER A 25 20.65 -7.57 -7.76
C SER A 25 20.46 -8.52 -6.58
N LYS A 26 20.76 -8.08 -5.34
CA LYS A 26 20.64 -8.92 -4.17
C LYS A 26 19.21 -8.91 -3.67
N GLU A 27 18.66 -10.11 -3.48
CA GLU A 27 17.28 -10.26 -3.06
C GLU A 27 16.98 -9.55 -1.74
N ARG A 28 17.89 -9.64 -0.77
CA ARG A 28 17.71 -9.00 0.52
C ARG A 28 17.59 -7.49 0.41
N GLU A 29 18.43 -6.86 -0.41
CA GLU A 29 18.39 -5.43 -0.62
C GLU A 29 17.09 -4.99 -1.30
N ARG A 30 16.61 -5.78 -2.25
CA ARG A 30 15.35 -5.51 -2.94
C ARG A 30 14.16 -5.63 -2.00
N LEU A 31 14.18 -6.62 -1.10
CA LEU A 31 13.11 -6.78 -0.11
C LEU A 31 13.05 -5.61 0.86
N VAL A 32 14.22 -5.14 1.32
CA VAL A 32 14.27 -3.98 2.21
C VAL A 32 13.74 -2.74 1.48
N ALA A 33 14.17 -2.50 0.26
CA ALA A 33 13.72 -1.36 -0.52
C ALA A 33 12.20 -1.41 -0.79
N TYR A 34 11.68 -2.59 -1.12
CA TYR A 34 10.26 -2.80 -1.31
C TYR A 34 9.47 -2.45 -0.04
N THR A 35 9.92 -2.98 1.09
CA THR A 35 9.26 -2.74 2.37
C THR A 35 9.24 -1.26 2.73
N GLU A 36 10.35 -0.57 2.52
CA GLU A 36 10.44 0.87 2.82
C GLU A 36 9.46 1.68 1.97
N VAL A 37 9.33 1.35 0.69
CA VAL A 37 8.38 2.04 -0.20
C VAL A 37 6.95 1.80 0.26
N VAL A 38 6.61 0.58 0.60
CA VAL A 38 5.26 0.24 1.07
C VAL A 38 4.95 0.98 2.37
N VAL A 39 5.86 0.96 3.34
CA VAL A 39 5.66 1.66 4.61
C VAL A 39 5.45 3.15 4.39
N LYS A 40 6.25 3.75 3.53
CA LYS A 40 6.14 5.18 3.21
C LYS A 40 4.76 5.52 2.64
N GLU A 41 4.26 4.71 1.71
CA GLU A 41 2.94 4.93 1.12
C GLU A 41 1.81 4.69 2.13
N LEU A 42 1.92 3.66 2.97
CA LEU A 42 0.94 3.41 4.02
C LEU A 42 0.88 4.58 5.01
N ASN A 43 2.05 5.11 5.39
CA ASN A 43 2.11 6.24 6.31
C ASN A 43 1.52 7.50 5.69
N ARG A 44 1.75 7.72 4.39
CA ARG A 44 1.17 8.85 3.68
C ARG A 44 -0.35 8.78 3.66
N LEU A 45 -0.90 7.62 3.33
CA LEU A 45 -2.35 7.42 3.34
C LEU A 45 -2.93 7.53 4.75
N GLY A 46 -2.22 6.98 5.75
CA GLY A 46 -2.65 7.08 7.14
C GLY A 46 -2.70 8.52 7.62
N ALA A 47 -1.77 9.37 7.17
CA ALA A 47 -1.78 10.79 7.50
C ALA A 47 -3.01 11.50 6.91
N GLU A 48 -3.60 10.96 5.85
CA GLU A 48 -4.83 11.46 5.26
C GLU A 48 -6.08 10.83 5.88
N GLY A 49 -5.90 9.99 6.90
CA GLY A 49 -7.00 9.34 7.60
C GLY A 49 -7.40 7.98 7.07
N TRP A 50 -6.67 7.45 6.09
CA TRP A 50 -6.97 6.15 5.52
C TRP A 50 -6.46 5.03 6.41
N GLU A 51 -7.30 4.01 6.58
CA GLU A 51 -6.98 2.80 7.34
C GLU A 51 -6.94 1.61 6.40
N LEU A 52 -5.87 0.83 6.45
CA LEU A 52 -5.76 -0.38 5.66
C LEU A 52 -6.69 -1.45 6.23
N ILE A 53 -7.62 -1.96 5.43
CA ILE A 53 -8.52 -3.03 5.85
C ILE A 53 -8.19 -4.37 5.22
N GLN A 54 -7.45 -4.36 4.11
CA GLN A 54 -7.02 -5.61 3.49
C GLN A 54 -5.75 -5.40 2.69
N ALA A 55 -4.74 -6.22 3.00
CA ALA A 55 -3.52 -6.28 2.21
C ALA A 55 -3.72 -7.22 1.01
N PRO A 56 -2.94 -7.06 -0.06
CA PRO A 56 -3.10 -7.90 -1.23
C PRO A 56 -2.73 -9.35 -0.98
N ASP A 57 -3.49 -10.24 -1.60
CA ASP A 57 -3.17 -11.65 -1.68
C ASP A 57 -3.70 -12.18 -3.02
N ILE A 58 -3.63 -13.48 -3.22
CA ILE A 58 -4.11 -14.10 -4.45
C ILE A 58 -5.60 -13.84 -4.67
N ALA A 59 -6.38 -13.87 -3.58
CA ALA A 59 -7.83 -13.69 -3.64
C ALA A 59 -8.22 -12.25 -3.98
N THR A 60 -7.41 -11.26 -3.55
CA THR A 60 -7.70 -9.84 -3.79
C THR A 60 -7.04 -9.31 -5.06
N ASN A 61 -6.35 -10.17 -5.80
CA ASN A 61 -5.69 -9.78 -7.03
C ASN A 61 -4.70 -8.62 -6.85
N ARG A 62 -3.98 -8.63 -5.72
CA ARG A 62 -2.98 -7.63 -5.34
C ARG A 62 -3.54 -6.24 -5.07
N ASN A 63 -4.81 -6.14 -4.75
CA ASN A 63 -5.42 -4.87 -4.39
C ASN A 63 -5.24 -4.58 -2.91
N TRP A 64 -4.92 -3.32 -2.62
CA TRP A 64 -4.87 -2.78 -1.27
C TRP A 64 -6.15 -2.01 -1.04
N ILE A 65 -6.89 -2.36 -0.01
CA ILE A 65 -8.19 -1.75 0.27
C ILE A 65 -8.11 -0.94 1.55
N PHE A 66 -8.51 0.32 1.46
CA PHE A 66 -8.50 1.26 2.58
C PHE A 66 -9.86 1.85 2.79
N LYS A 67 -10.12 2.26 4.01
CA LYS A 67 -11.32 3.04 4.35
C LYS A 67 -10.94 4.24 5.21
N ARG A 68 -11.80 5.23 5.24
CA ARG A 68 -11.74 6.30 6.23
C ARG A 68 -13.13 6.81 6.51
N PRO A 69 -13.38 7.40 7.70
CA PRO A 69 -14.69 7.96 8.00
C PRO A 69 -15.05 9.07 7.03
N LEU A 70 -16.29 9.07 6.58
CA LEU A 70 -16.84 10.21 5.86
C LEU A 70 -17.11 11.33 6.84
N VAL A 71 -16.53 12.49 6.59
CA VAL A 71 -16.80 13.67 7.38
C VAL A 71 -17.81 14.51 6.62
N ALA A 72 -18.96 14.71 7.26
CA ALA A 72 -20.03 15.49 6.66
C ALA A 72 -19.66 16.98 6.56
#